data_057c2e376ff6a1fa17127a9efc4757e4
#
_entry.id   057c2e376ff6a1fa17127a9efc4757e4
#
_cell.length_a   1.000
_cell.length_b   1.000
_cell.length_c   1.000
_cell.angle_alpha   90.00
_cell.angle_beta   90.00
_cell.angle_gamma   90.00
#
_symmetry.space_group_name_H-M   'P 1'
#
loop_
_entity.id
_entity.type
_entity.pdbx_description
1 polymer ?
#
loop_
_entity_poly.entity_id
_entity_poly.type
_entity_poly.pdbx_seq_one_letter_code
_entity_poly.pdbx_strand_id
1 'polypeptide(L)'
;MTDNTTYRVTADELRQFIERVERLESEKADIAETIKEALAEAKGRGYSTATLRKAIARRKMNPDDVAEGDAMLDLYETTLNGSR
;
A
#
# COMPACT_ATOMS: atom_id res chain seq x y z
N MET A 1 -12.53 -9.61 -37.62
CA MET A 1 -12.54 -10.64 -36.75
C MET A 1 -11.32 -10.65 -35.88
N THR A 2 -11.58 -10.89 -34.76
CA THR A 2 -10.50 -10.98 -33.88
C THR A 2 -9.58 -12.01 -34.32
N ASP A 3 -8.42 -11.64 -34.35
CA ASP A 3 -7.43 -12.53 -34.77
C ASP A 3 -7.16 -13.53 -33.68
N ASN A 4 -7.72 -14.70 -33.83
CA ASN A 4 -7.54 -15.74 -32.83
C ASN A 4 -6.11 -16.23 -32.76
N THR A 5 -5.30 -15.91 -33.72
CA THR A 5 -3.92 -16.32 -33.65
C THR A 5 -3.17 -15.54 -32.60
N THR A 6 -3.71 -14.39 -32.21
CA THR A 6 -3.12 -13.60 -31.15
C THR A 6 -3.45 -14.16 -29.79
N TYR A 7 -4.60 -14.86 -29.69
CA TYR A 7 -5.09 -15.34 -28.41
C TYR A 7 -5.20 -16.85 -28.45
N ARG A 8 -4.21 -17.50 -27.91
CA ARG A 8 -4.25 -18.94 -27.88
C ARG A 8 -4.66 -19.40 -26.51
N VAL A 9 -5.96 -19.45 -26.34
CA VAL A 9 -6.53 -19.79 -25.06
C VAL A 9 -6.92 -21.25 -25.04
N THR A 10 -6.39 -21.99 -24.12
CA THR A 10 -6.85 -23.36 -23.88
C THR A 10 -7.56 -23.40 -22.55
N ALA A 11 -8.46 -24.35 -22.42
CA ALA A 11 -9.19 -24.49 -21.16
C ALA A 11 -8.26 -24.78 -19.99
N ASP A 12 -7.25 -25.58 -20.22
CA ASP A 12 -6.32 -25.94 -19.15
C ASP A 12 -5.51 -24.73 -18.70
N GLU A 13 -4.98 -23.98 -19.64
CA GLU A 13 -4.18 -22.81 -19.28
C GLU A 13 -5.04 -21.75 -18.59
N LEU A 14 -6.23 -21.53 -19.12
CA LEU A 14 -7.15 -20.57 -18.53
C LEU A 14 -7.48 -20.96 -17.09
N ARG A 15 -7.77 -22.25 -16.87
CA ARG A 15 -8.07 -22.74 -15.52
C ARG A 15 -6.88 -22.54 -14.59
N GLN A 16 -5.68 -22.81 -15.07
CA GLN A 16 -4.48 -22.64 -14.26
C GLN A 16 -4.30 -21.19 -13.82
N PHE A 17 -4.52 -20.25 -14.71
CA PHE A 17 -4.41 -18.85 -14.35
C PHE A 17 -5.49 -18.42 -13.36
N ILE A 18 -6.71 -18.89 -13.58
CA ILE A 18 -7.80 -18.57 -12.67
C ILE A 18 -7.50 -19.09 -11.27
N GLU A 19 -7.10 -20.35 -11.17
CA GLU A 19 -6.82 -20.96 -9.88
C GLU A 19 -5.64 -20.31 -9.19
N ARG A 20 -4.64 -19.92 -9.98
CA ARG A 20 -3.47 -19.23 -9.42
C ARG A 20 -3.86 -17.89 -8.84
N VAL A 21 -4.68 -17.13 -9.56
CA VAL A 21 -5.12 -15.81 -9.06
C VAL A 21 -6.01 -15.99 -7.84
N GLU A 22 -6.91 -16.97 -7.86
CA GLU A 22 -7.77 -17.20 -6.71
C GLU A 22 -6.98 -17.57 -5.47
N ARG A 23 -5.95 -18.39 -5.63
CA ARG A 23 -5.09 -18.74 -4.49
C ARG A 23 -4.36 -17.52 -3.97
N LEU A 24 -3.83 -16.68 -4.87
CA LEU A 24 -3.12 -15.47 -4.46
C LEU A 24 -4.05 -14.48 -3.79
N GLU A 25 -5.28 -14.36 -4.27
CA GLU A 25 -6.26 -13.48 -3.61
C GLU A 25 -6.59 -13.99 -2.21
N SER A 26 -6.67 -15.31 -2.05
CA SER A 26 -6.90 -15.88 -0.73
C SER A 26 -5.73 -15.60 0.21
N GLU A 27 -4.51 -15.76 -0.28
CA GLU A 27 -3.31 -15.46 0.51
C GLU A 27 -3.24 -13.98 0.87
N LYS A 28 -3.63 -13.13 -0.07
CA LYS A 28 -3.66 -11.69 0.17
C LYS A 28 -4.64 -11.36 1.29
N ALA A 29 -5.82 -12.00 1.28
CA ALA A 29 -6.80 -11.78 2.34
C ALA A 29 -6.27 -12.23 3.70
N ASP A 30 -5.56 -13.35 3.73
CA ASP A 30 -4.97 -13.84 4.97
C ASP A 30 -3.92 -12.87 5.49
N ILE A 31 -3.10 -12.33 4.60
CA ILE A 31 -2.08 -11.37 4.98
C ILE A 31 -2.73 -10.09 5.50
N ALA A 32 -3.80 -9.64 4.85
CA ALA A 32 -4.51 -8.45 5.31
C ALA A 32 -5.05 -8.64 6.73
N GLU A 33 -5.54 -9.83 7.02
CA GLU A 33 -6.03 -10.13 8.37
C GLU A 33 -4.89 -10.13 9.37
N THR A 34 -3.74 -10.68 9.01
CA THR A 34 -2.56 -10.70 9.88
C THR A 34 -2.07 -9.28 10.16
N ILE A 35 -2.10 -8.40 9.17
CA ILE A 35 -1.73 -6.99 9.37
C ILE A 35 -2.69 -6.34 10.34
N LYS A 36 -3.97 -6.61 10.20
CA LYS A 36 -4.99 -6.07 11.08
C LYS A 36 -4.75 -6.50 12.52
N GLU A 37 -4.37 -7.77 12.71
CA GLU A 37 -4.08 -8.28 14.04
C GLU A 37 -2.84 -7.62 14.64
N ALA A 38 -1.81 -7.40 13.82
CA ALA A 38 -0.60 -6.74 14.30
C ALA A 38 -0.88 -5.31 14.75
N LEU A 39 -1.72 -4.61 13.99
CA LEU A 39 -2.09 -3.24 14.36
C LEU A 39 -2.96 -3.22 15.62
N ALA A 40 -3.81 -4.22 15.79
CA ALA A 40 -4.63 -4.32 16.99
C ALA A 40 -3.74 -4.57 18.22
N GLU A 41 -2.72 -5.40 18.06
CA GLU A 41 -1.78 -5.64 19.15
C GLU A 41 -1.03 -4.37 19.52
N ALA A 42 -0.58 -3.62 18.53
CA ALA A 42 0.11 -2.36 18.77
C ALA A 42 -0.79 -1.38 19.51
N LYS A 43 -2.06 -1.30 19.10
CA LYS A 43 -3.03 -0.42 19.76
C LYS A 43 -3.21 -0.84 21.21
N GLY A 44 -3.25 -2.15 21.47
CA GLY A 44 -3.37 -2.67 22.83
C GLY A 44 -2.19 -2.29 23.69
N ARG A 45 -1.04 -2.02 23.08
CA ARG A 45 0.16 -1.58 23.81
C ARG A 45 0.26 -0.05 23.89
N GLY A 46 -0.73 0.67 23.41
CA GLY A 46 -0.75 2.12 23.53
C GLY A 46 -0.28 2.89 22.31
N TYR A 47 0.04 2.20 21.22
CA TYR A 47 0.47 2.90 20.01
C TYR A 47 -0.73 3.41 19.22
N SER A 48 -0.54 4.52 18.53
CA SER A 48 -1.55 5.05 17.63
C SER A 48 -1.44 4.35 16.29
N THR A 49 -2.48 3.64 15.89
CA THR A 49 -2.46 2.93 14.61
C THR A 49 -2.41 3.90 13.45
N ALA A 50 -3.06 5.06 13.58
CA ALA A 50 -3.00 6.08 12.53
C ALA A 50 -1.58 6.58 12.33
N THR A 51 -0.86 6.83 13.43
CA THR A 51 0.50 7.28 13.34
C THR A 51 1.42 6.20 12.80
N LEU A 52 1.19 4.95 13.22
CA LEU A 52 1.96 3.84 12.68
C LEU A 52 1.80 3.73 11.17
N ARG A 53 0.58 3.87 10.68
CA ARG A 53 0.34 3.81 9.23
C ARG A 53 1.05 4.93 8.50
N LYS A 54 1.07 6.13 9.07
CA LYS A 54 1.79 7.25 8.48
C LYS A 54 3.29 6.98 8.45
N ALA A 55 3.82 6.45 9.54
CA ALA A 55 5.25 6.14 9.60
C ALA A 55 5.62 5.09 8.56
N ILE A 56 4.78 4.06 8.41
CA ILE A 56 5.02 3.02 7.43
C ILE A 56 5.00 3.60 6.01
N ALA A 57 4.03 4.45 5.73
CA ALA A 57 3.92 5.07 4.42
C ALA A 57 5.16 5.91 4.11
N ARG A 58 5.65 6.66 5.11
CA ARG A 58 6.83 7.49 4.90
C ARG A 58 8.08 6.64 4.67
N ARG A 59 8.18 5.48 5.31
CA ARG A 59 9.34 4.61 5.10
C ARG A 59 9.42 4.07 3.67
N LYS A 60 8.32 4.06 2.95
CA LYS A 60 8.29 3.60 1.56
C LYS A 60 8.68 4.70 0.58
N MET A 61 8.72 5.93 1.04
CA MET A 61 9.03 7.05 0.17
C MET A 61 10.53 7.25 0.07
N ASN A 62 10.94 7.89 -1.02
CA ASN A 62 12.34 8.24 -1.19
C ASN A 62 12.71 9.26 -0.11
N PRO A 63 13.80 9.05 0.66
CA PRO A 63 14.15 9.99 1.73
C PRO A 63 14.36 11.43 1.28
N ASP A 64 14.88 11.62 0.08
CA ASP A 64 15.09 12.99 -0.45
C ASP A 64 13.74 13.65 -0.73
N ASP A 65 12.78 12.89 -1.27
CA ASP A 65 11.45 13.43 -1.52
C ASP A 65 10.74 13.78 -0.22
N VAL A 66 10.92 12.95 0.81
CA VAL A 66 10.33 13.23 2.11
C VAL A 66 10.91 14.51 2.70
N ALA A 67 12.23 14.65 2.64
CA ALA A 67 12.88 15.84 3.18
C ALA A 67 12.44 17.10 2.43
N GLU A 68 12.33 17.01 1.11
CA GLU A 68 11.88 18.13 0.30
C GLU A 68 10.44 18.51 0.64
N GLY A 69 9.57 17.52 0.76
CA GLY A 69 8.18 17.76 1.11
C GLY A 69 8.03 18.37 2.49
N ASP A 70 8.81 17.87 3.45
CA ASP A 70 8.79 18.43 4.80
C ASP A 70 9.27 19.87 4.82
N ALA A 71 10.30 20.16 4.04
CA ALA A 71 10.81 21.54 3.96
C ALA A 71 9.78 22.48 3.34
N MET A 72 9.08 22.02 2.31
CA MET A 72 8.05 22.83 1.67
C MET A 72 6.88 23.08 2.61
N LEU A 73 6.47 22.04 3.33
CA LEU A 73 5.40 22.20 4.30
C LEU A 73 5.79 23.20 5.39
N ASP A 74 7.01 23.08 5.89
CA ASP A 74 7.50 23.99 6.90
C ASP A 74 7.49 25.43 6.40
N LEU A 75 7.91 25.63 5.15
CA LEU A 75 7.89 26.94 4.52
C LEU A 75 6.48 27.51 4.47
N TYR A 76 5.53 26.69 4.05
CA TYR A 76 4.14 27.13 3.96
C TYR A 76 3.59 27.51 5.33
N GLU A 77 3.85 26.66 6.33
CA GLU A 77 3.37 26.93 7.68
C GLU A 77 3.99 28.18 8.26
N THR A 78 5.28 28.36 8.03
CA THR A 78 5.97 29.55 8.50
C THR A 78 5.43 30.80 7.84
N THR A 79 5.18 30.71 6.54
CA THR A 79 4.63 31.85 5.79
C THR A 79 3.25 32.23 6.29
N LEU A 80 2.42 31.22 6.59
CA LEU A 80 1.08 31.48 7.07
C LEU A 80 1.07 32.07 8.48
N ASN A 81 1.97 31.62 9.33
CA ASN A 81 1.94 31.96 10.74
C ASN A 81 2.92 33.05 11.13
N GLY A 82 4.02 33.17 10.42
CA GLY A 82 5.09 34.01 10.84
C GLY A 82 5.23 35.32 10.10
N SER A 83 4.33 35.54 9.20
CA SER A 83 4.54 36.74 8.40
C SER A 83 4.15 37.99 9.11
N ARG A 84 3.75 37.93 10.23
CA ARG A 84 3.38 38.95 10.94
C ARG A 84 3.94 39.85 11.22
#